data_0c54634f9ecbdd8a8474b8aedc39174f
#
_entry.id   0c54634f9ecbdd8a8474b8aedc39174f
#
_cell.length_a   1.000
_cell.length_b   1.000
_cell.length_c   1.000
_cell.angle_alpha   90.00
_cell.angle_beta   90.00
_cell.angle_gamma   90.00
#
_symmetry.space_group_name_H-M   'P 1'
#
loop_
_entity.id
_entity.type
_entity.pdbx_description
1 polymer ?
#
loop_
_entity_poly.entity_id
_entity_poly.type
_entity_poly.pdbx_seq_one_letter_code
_entity_poly.pdbx_strand_id
1 'polypeptide(L)'
;MTNQERKLISAESVTEGHPDKVCDQISDEILDELLRQDPQSHVAVETSAATGVFLVFGEVTSKGYVDVQSTVRETLRRIGYTSSEVGLDADSCGVIVAITGQSAEINQGVARLTGEKETEASREERYEAQGAGDQGVMFGYATDETDVLMPLPIYLAHRLAFRLTEVRKSGEVPHLRPDGKTQVTIEYDENDKPLRVDTVLISTQHDPEASREWLAAQLKEHVIDPVLDEVLGDGVKHDDYRQLVNPTGSFVLGGPAARSSSTRTAAPPTMAAARSAARTRPRSTVPPRTRPAGWRRTSSPRGWRTVSSCRSPTRLAWPNRCRSTSRRSAPKSA
;
A
#
# COMPACT_ATOMS: atom_id res chain seq x y z
N MET A 1 42.97 -5.53 3.51
CA MET A 1 41.67 -5.40 2.82
C MET A 1 40.65 -5.28 3.91
N THR A 2 40.17 -4.09 4.21
CA THR A 2 39.14 -3.85 5.21
C THR A 2 37.85 -4.50 4.69
N ASN A 3 37.31 -5.44 5.49
CA ASN A 3 36.02 -6.06 5.24
C ASN A 3 34.97 -4.95 5.40
N GLN A 4 34.63 -4.24 4.31
CA GLN A 4 33.54 -3.26 4.33
C GLN A 4 32.25 -4.04 4.56
N GLU A 5 31.60 -3.82 5.68
CA GLU A 5 30.28 -4.38 5.94
C GLU A 5 29.28 -3.79 4.90
N ARG A 6 28.97 -4.59 3.92
CA ARG A 6 27.95 -4.27 2.92
C ARG A 6 26.58 -4.55 3.52
N LYS A 7 25.68 -3.58 3.42
CA LYS A 7 24.34 -3.67 3.94
C LYS A 7 23.36 -3.91 2.79
N LEU A 8 22.60 -5.01 2.85
CA LEU A 8 21.54 -5.31 1.91
C LEU A 8 20.20 -4.93 2.53
N ILE A 9 19.38 -4.17 1.78
CA ILE A 9 18.01 -3.82 2.18
C ILE A 9 17.07 -4.28 1.09
N SER A 10 16.05 -5.05 1.47
CA SER A 10 15.03 -5.57 0.57
C SER A 10 13.67 -4.98 0.89
N ALA A 11 12.88 -4.74 -0.15
CA ALA A 11 11.47 -4.39 -0.03
C ALA A 11 10.66 -5.10 -1.11
N GLU A 12 9.37 -5.30 -0.84
CA GLU A 12 8.47 -5.97 -1.76
C GLU A 12 7.19 -5.17 -1.99
N SER A 13 6.57 -5.39 -3.14
CA SER A 13 5.28 -4.85 -3.51
C SER A 13 4.45 -5.90 -4.23
N VAL A 14 3.17 -5.62 -4.40
CA VAL A 14 2.22 -6.53 -5.05
C VAL A 14 1.44 -5.81 -6.13
N THR A 15 1.00 -6.57 -7.15
CA THR A 15 0.09 -6.05 -8.18
C THR A 15 -1.33 -5.90 -7.67
N GLU A 16 -2.17 -5.25 -8.45
CA GLU A 16 -3.60 -5.07 -8.15
C GLU A 16 -4.36 -6.40 -7.97
N GLY A 17 -3.90 -7.49 -8.60
CA GLY A 17 -4.53 -8.81 -8.52
C GLY A 17 -4.07 -9.68 -7.36
N HIS A 18 -3.10 -9.24 -6.56
CA HIS A 18 -2.73 -9.96 -5.35
C HIS A 18 -3.89 -10.02 -4.36
N PRO A 19 -4.17 -11.16 -3.70
CA PRO A 19 -5.35 -11.33 -2.83
C PRO A 19 -5.56 -10.22 -1.81
N ASP A 20 -4.49 -9.81 -1.10
CA ASP A 20 -4.59 -8.74 -0.11
C ASP A 20 -4.90 -7.39 -0.77
N LYS A 21 -4.33 -7.13 -1.96
CA LYS A 21 -4.59 -5.88 -2.69
C LYS A 21 -6.00 -5.85 -3.30
N VAL A 22 -6.52 -7.00 -3.72
CA VAL A 22 -7.93 -7.13 -4.14
C VAL A 22 -8.86 -6.77 -2.98
N CYS A 23 -8.60 -7.32 -1.78
CA CYS A 23 -9.39 -7.00 -0.59
C CYS A 23 -9.30 -5.51 -0.22
N ASP A 24 -8.10 -4.93 -0.27
CA ASP A 24 -7.89 -3.49 -0.03
C ASP A 24 -8.71 -2.65 -1.02
N GLN A 25 -8.66 -2.96 -2.32
CA GLN A 25 -9.40 -2.22 -3.35
C GLN A 25 -10.91 -2.32 -3.16
N ILE A 26 -11.45 -3.49 -2.81
CA ILE A 26 -12.87 -3.65 -2.54
C ILE A 26 -13.30 -2.78 -1.36
N SER A 27 -12.55 -2.80 -0.26
CA SER A 27 -12.86 -1.96 0.90
C SER A 27 -12.74 -0.47 0.60
N ASP A 28 -11.76 -0.06 -0.21
CA ASP A 28 -11.57 1.33 -0.62
C ASP A 28 -12.69 1.80 -1.56
N GLU A 29 -13.17 0.98 -2.51
CA GLU A 29 -14.30 1.32 -3.39
C GLU A 29 -15.59 1.51 -2.60
N ILE A 30 -15.84 0.67 -1.58
CA ILE A 30 -17.00 0.83 -0.69
C ILE A 30 -16.89 2.16 0.09
N LEU A 31 -15.70 2.48 0.60
CA LEU A 31 -15.44 3.74 1.28
C LEU A 31 -15.66 4.94 0.34
N ASP A 32 -15.07 4.90 -0.85
CA ASP A 32 -15.15 5.99 -1.83
C ASP A 32 -16.60 6.22 -2.28
N GLU A 33 -17.39 5.17 -2.51
CA GLU A 33 -18.80 5.29 -2.90
C GLU A 33 -19.66 5.91 -1.78
N LEU A 34 -19.44 5.51 -0.53
CA LEU A 34 -20.15 6.09 0.61
C LEU A 34 -19.77 7.56 0.84
N LEU A 35 -18.47 7.89 0.76
CA LEU A 35 -18.00 9.27 0.90
C LEU A 35 -18.46 10.17 -0.26
N ARG A 36 -18.64 9.64 -1.45
CA ARG A 36 -19.19 10.38 -2.59
C ARG A 36 -20.62 10.85 -2.34
N GLN A 37 -21.43 10.04 -1.66
CA GLN A 37 -22.84 10.34 -1.33
C GLN A 37 -22.97 11.13 -0.03
N ASP A 38 -22.16 10.80 0.97
CA ASP A 38 -22.16 11.44 2.29
C ASP A 38 -20.71 11.64 2.77
N PRO A 39 -20.15 12.85 2.59
CA PRO A 39 -18.77 13.16 3.03
C PRO A 39 -18.52 13.00 4.54
N GLN A 40 -19.57 12.88 5.35
CA GLN A 40 -19.49 12.67 6.79
C GLN A 40 -19.59 11.18 7.17
N SER A 41 -19.52 10.27 6.20
CA SER A 41 -19.58 8.83 6.46
C SER A 41 -18.42 8.36 7.33
N HIS A 42 -18.73 7.51 8.30
CA HIS A 42 -17.76 6.72 9.06
C HIS A 42 -17.84 5.28 8.58
N VAL A 43 -16.74 4.79 8.01
CA VAL A 43 -16.70 3.48 7.33
C VAL A 43 -15.54 2.66 7.87
N ALA A 44 -15.86 1.56 8.54
CA ALA A 44 -14.93 0.57 9.06
C ALA A 44 -15.25 -0.78 8.41
N VAL A 45 -15.06 -0.87 7.07
CA VAL A 45 -15.34 -2.06 6.28
C VAL A 45 -14.05 -2.76 5.92
N GLU A 46 -13.99 -4.05 6.24
CA GLU A 46 -12.91 -4.95 5.91
C GLU A 46 -13.38 -6.01 4.92
N THR A 47 -12.48 -6.47 4.08
CA THR A 47 -12.74 -7.54 3.12
C THR A 47 -11.76 -8.68 3.36
N SER A 48 -12.27 -9.90 3.35
CA SER A 48 -11.47 -11.13 3.38
C SER A 48 -11.79 -11.97 2.16
N ALA A 49 -10.79 -12.64 1.60
CA ALA A 49 -10.93 -13.51 0.45
C ALA A 49 -10.46 -14.93 0.76
N ALA A 50 -11.22 -15.89 0.27
CA ALA A 50 -10.85 -17.29 0.20
C ALA A 50 -11.15 -17.81 -1.21
N THR A 51 -10.84 -19.10 -1.49
CA THR A 51 -11.08 -19.69 -2.80
C THR A 51 -12.53 -19.51 -3.24
N GLY A 52 -12.75 -18.66 -4.24
CA GLY A 52 -14.06 -18.43 -4.86
C GLY A 52 -15.06 -17.63 -4.01
N VAL A 53 -14.68 -17.08 -2.84
CA VAL A 53 -15.60 -16.33 -1.99
C VAL A 53 -14.95 -15.09 -1.37
N PHE A 54 -15.71 -14.01 -1.29
CA PHE A 54 -15.38 -12.79 -0.55
C PHE A 54 -16.33 -12.60 0.62
N LEU A 55 -15.78 -12.28 1.78
CA LEU A 55 -16.52 -11.84 2.96
C LEU A 55 -16.22 -10.35 3.17
N VAL A 56 -17.25 -9.52 3.06
CA VAL A 56 -17.20 -8.08 3.33
C VAL A 56 -17.95 -7.81 4.63
N PHE A 57 -17.27 -7.28 5.62
CA PHE A 57 -17.82 -7.15 6.97
C PHE A 57 -17.33 -5.88 7.65
N GLY A 58 -18.04 -5.46 8.68
CA GLY A 58 -17.67 -4.30 9.47
C GLY A 58 -18.85 -3.42 9.85
N GLU A 59 -18.56 -2.15 10.11
CA GLU A 59 -19.54 -1.18 10.62
C GLU A 59 -19.53 0.10 9.78
N VAL A 60 -20.71 0.65 9.54
CA VAL A 60 -20.88 1.87 8.74
C VAL A 60 -21.89 2.80 9.41
N THR A 61 -21.54 4.09 9.48
CA THR A 61 -22.49 5.18 9.74
C THR A 61 -22.46 6.11 8.53
N SER A 62 -23.53 6.11 7.75
CA SER A 62 -23.66 6.91 6.52
C SER A 62 -25.12 7.12 6.18
N LYS A 63 -25.42 8.20 5.47
CA LYS A 63 -26.71 8.44 4.79
C LYS A 63 -26.73 7.86 3.37
N GLY A 64 -25.56 7.48 2.86
CA GLY A 64 -25.38 6.86 1.54
C GLY A 64 -25.71 5.37 1.55
N TYR A 65 -25.82 4.82 0.35
CA TYR A 65 -26.05 3.39 0.10
C TYR A 65 -25.04 2.86 -0.92
N VAL A 66 -24.55 1.66 -0.71
CA VAL A 66 -23.67 0.95 -1.65
C VAL A 66 -24.17 -0.47 -1.89
N ASP A 67 -24.28 -0.84 -3.17
CA ASP A 67 -24.46 -2.24 -3.55
C ASP A 67 -23.11 -2.96 -3.48
N VAL A 68 -22.84 -3.55 -2.32
CA VAL A 68 -21.57 -4.22 -2.04
C VAL A 68 -21.29 -5.35 -3.01
N GLN A 69 -22.30 -6.13 -3.41
CA GLN A 69 -22.11 -7.24 -4.34
C GLN A 69 -21.68 -6.76 -5.73
N SER A 70 -22.33 -5.75 -6.25
CA SER A 70 -21.96 -5.12 -7.52
C SER A 70 -20.57 -4.50 -7.45
N THR A 71 -20.25 -3.77 -6.39
CA THR A 71 -18.92 -3.18 -6.16
C THR A 71 -17.82 -4.22 -6.17
N VAL A 72 -17.98 -5.34 -5.46
CA VAL A 72 -17.01 -6.46 -5.48
C VAL A 72 -16.79 -6.96 -6.90
N ARG A 73 -17.87 -7.27 -7.64
CA ARG A 73 -17.78 -7.82 -8.99
C ARG A 73 -17.15 -6.86 -9.98
N GLU A 74 -17.49 -5.57 -9.92
CA GLU A 74 -16.90 -4.54 -10.78
C GLU A 74 -15.40 -4.37 -10.52
N THR A 75 -14.99 -4.36 -9.24
CA THR A 75 -13.58 -4.32 -8.86
C THR A 75 -12.82 -5.52 -9.43
N LEU A 76 -13.37 -6.73 -9.31
CA LEU A 76 -12.75 -7.95 -9.84
C LEU A 76 -12.62 -7.92 -11.37
N ARG A 77 -13.67 -7.46 -12.10
CA ARG A 77 -13.61 -7.32 -13.56
C ARG A 77 -12.55 -6.31 -13.99
N ARG A 78 -12.48 -5.17 -13.31
CA ARG A 78 -11.46 -4.13 -13.57
C ARG A 78 -10.05 -4.64 -13.39
N ILE A 79 -9.81 -5.50 -12.40
CA ILE A 79 -8.53 -6.16 -12.15
C ILE A 79 -8.21 -7.19 -13.25
N GLY A 80 -9.23 -7.87 -13.81
CA GLY A 80 -9.07 -8.88 -14.84
C GLY A 80 -9.40 -10.31 -14.38
N TYR A 81 -10.14 -10.47 -13.28
CA TYR A 81 -10.67 -11.75 -12.85
C TYR A 81 -12.02 -12.01 -13.51
N THR A 82 -11.98 -12.44 -14.76
CA THR A 82 -13.17 -12.57 -15.65
C THR A 82 -13.45 -13.99 -16.10
N SER A 83 -12.70 -14.97 -15.62
CA SER A 83 -12.86 -16.38 -15.98
C SER A 83 -12.33 -17.30 -14.88
N SER A 84 -12.99 -18.43 -14.68
CA SER A 84 -12.54 -19.49 -13.77
C SER A 84 -11.16 -20.07 -14.16
N GLU A 85 -10.75 -19.93 -15.42
CA GLU A 85 -9.43 -20.34 -15.89
C GLU A 85 -8.30 -19.50 -15.28
N VAL A 86 -8.57 -18.25 -14.93
CA VAL A 86 -7.64 -17.38 -14.19
C VAL A 86 -7.68 -17.68 -12.69
N GLY A 87 -8.50 -18.62 -12.26
CA GLY A 87 -8.65 -19.06 -10.87
C GLY A 87 -9.76 -18.33 -10.11
N LEU A 88 -10.33 -17.24 -10.63
CA LEU A 88 -11.43 -16.50 -10.04
C LEU A 88 -12.25 -15.83 -11.14
N ASP A 89 -13.56 -15.96 -11.05
CA ASP A 89 -14.50 -15.28 -11.94
C ASP A 89 -15.40 -14.33 -11.14
N ALA A 90 -15.39 -13.07 -11.54
CA ALA A 90 -16.18 -12.01 -10.94
C ALA A 90 -17.68 -12.30 -10.94
N ASP A 91 -18.18 -13.02 -11.97
CA ASP A 91 -19.62 -13.27 -12.13
C ASP A 91 -20.12 -14.41 -11.26
N SER A 92 -19.28 -15.42 -11.02
CA SER A 92 -19.66 -16.64 -10.31
C SER A 92 -19.16 -16.72 -8.87
N CYS A 93 -18.24 -15.84 -8.42
CA CYS A 93 -17.74 -15.87 -7.05
C CYS A 93 -18.83 -15.58 -6.02
N GLY A 94 -18.71 -16.23 -4.85
CA GLY A 94 -19.58 -15.95 -3.70
C GLY A 94 -19.22 -14.60 -3.05
N VAL A 95 -20.23 -13.82 -2.70
CA VAL A 95 -20.05 -12.58 -1.93
C VAL A 95 -20.97 -12.62 -0.71
N ILE A 96 -20.37 -12.65 0.46
CA ILE A 96 -21.05 -12.64 1.76
C ILE A 96 -20.89 -11.24 2.35
N VAL A 97 -21.99 -10.61 2.73
CA VAL A 97 -22.00 -9.26 3.30
C VAL A 97 -22.48 -9.33 4.74
N ALA A 98 -21.65 -8.83 5.67
CA ALA A 98 -21.92 -8.75 7.09
C ALA A 98 -21.58 -7.34 7.61
N ILE A 99 -22.21 -6.32 7.02
CA ILE A 99 -22.06 -4.92 7.42
C ILE A 99 -23.23 -4.53 8.31
N THR A 100 -22.93 -3.90 9.44
CA THR A 100 -23.92 -3.41 10.42
C THR A 100 -23.80 -1.90 10.63
N GLY A 101 -24.82 -1.28 11.19
CA GLY A 101 -24.73 0.11 11.66
C GLY A 101 -23.79 0.19 12.87
N GLN A 102 -22.99 1.24 12.95
CA GLN A 102 -22.10 1.50 14.08
C GLN A 102 -22.90 1.70 15.37
N SER A 103 -22.41 1.20 16.50
CA SER A 103 -23.10 1.35 17.78
C SER A 103 -23.21 2.82 18.19
N ALA A 104 -24.33 3.19 18.84
CA ALA A 104 -24.58 4.56 19.28
C ALA A 104 -23.54 5.08 20.30
N GLU A 105 -22.94 4.19 21.08
CA GLU A 105 -21.92 4.53 22.08
C GLU A 105 -20.61 4.94 21.44
N ILE A 106 -20.20 4.25 20.37
CA ILE A 106 -18.99 4.59 19.58
C ILE A 106 -19.23 5.92 18.84
N ASN A 107 -20.43 6.11 18.28
CA ASN A 107 -20.80 7.37 17.61
C ASN A 107 -20.74 8.60 18.54
N GLN A 108 -21.13 8.47 19.82
CA GLN A 108 -21.02 9.56 20.77
C GLN A 108 -19.57 9.98 21.10
N GLY A 109 -18.63 9.03 20.99
CA GLY A 109 -17.20 9.31 21.18
C GLY A 109 -16.54 10.00 19.99
N VAL A 110 -17.09 9.83 18.80
CA VAL A 110 -16.53 10.30 17.51
C VAL A 110 -17.20 11.59 17.03
N ALA A 111 -18.50 11.78 17.26
CA ALA A 111 -19.27 12.93 16.76
C ALA A 111 -19.43 14.00 17.84
N ARG A 112 -18.47 14.93 17.99
CA ARG A 112 -18.54 16.03 18.95
C ARG A 112 -19.03 17.36 18.37
N LEU A 113 -19.01 17.54 17.07
CA LEU A 113 -19.53 18.71 16.40
C LEU A 113 -20.48 18.32 15.27
N THR A 114 -21.72 18.79 15.31
CA THR A 114 -22.72 18.62 14.26
C THR A 114 -23.42 19.94 13.98
N GLY A 115 -23.63 20.27 12.68
CA GLY A 115 -24.45 21.36 12.23
C GLY A 115 -23.80 22.75 12.29
N GLU A 116 -24.56 23.78 12.71
CA GLU A 116 -24.12 25.19 12.69
C GLU A 116 -22.85 25.47 13.49
N LYS A 117 -22.57 24.69 14.52
CA LYS A 117 -21.33 24.81 15.31
C LYS A 117 -20.07 24.43 14.53
N GLU A 118 -20.18 23.67 13.44
CA GLU A 118 -19.04 23.27 12.60
C GLU A 118 -18.52 24.43 11.76
N THR A 119 -19.40 25.33 11.33
CA THR A 119 -19.06 26.49 10.49
C THR A 119 -18.37 27.62 11.26
N GLU A 120 -18.62 27.74 12.56
CA GLU A 120 -18.05 28.80 13.43
C GLU A 120 -16.82 28.31 14.20
N ALA A 121 -16.55 26.99 14.21
CA ALA A 121 -15.44 26.43 14.96
C ALA A 121 -14.08 26.83 14.38
N SER A 122 -13.15 27.18 15.24
CA SER A 122 -11.75 27.40 14.88
C SER A 122 -11.13 26.13 14.27
N ARG A 123 -9.99 26.29 13.61
CA ARG A 123 -9.27 25.14 12.99
C ARG A 123 -8.87 24.10 14.04
N GLU A 124 -8.45 24.55 15.21
CA GLU A 124 -8.10 23.70 16.35
C GLU A 124 -9.30 22.93 16.87
N GLU A 125 -10.44 23.59 17.06
CA GLU A 125 -11.68 22.95 17.52
C GLU A 125 -12.19 21.89 16.53
N ARG A 126 -12.05 22.13 15.21
CA ARG A 126 -12.38 21.14 14.18
C ARG A 126 -11.46 19.93 14.24
N TYR A 127 -10.15 20.13 14.49
CA TYR A 127 -9.23 19.01 14.66
C TYR A 127 -9.49 18.20 15.93
N GLU A 128 -9.85 18.87 17.03
CA GLU A 128 -10.24 18.21 18.28
C GLU A 128 -11.55 17.42 18.13
N ALA A 129 -12.50 17.96 17.38
CA ALA A 129 -13.79 17.34 17.15
C ALA A 129 -13.74 16.15 16.18
N GLN A 130 -12.74 16.11 15.30
CA GLN A 130 -12.57 15.00 14.36
C GLN A 130 -12.39 13.66 15.08
N GLY A 131 -11.81 13.67 16.29
CA GLY A 131 -11.59 12.47 17.08
C GLY A 131 -10.61 11.50 16.42
N ALA A 132 -10.56 10.29 16.97
CA ALA A 132 -9.83 9.17 16.43
C ALA A 132 -10.65 7.90 16.59
N GLY A 133 -10.73 7.05 15.57
CA GLY A 133 -11.47 5.78 15.63
C GLY A 133 -10.84 4.77 16.60
N ASP A 134 -9.54 4.90 16.88
CA ASP A 134 -8.82 4.05 17.82
C ASP A 134 -7.59 4.77 18.39
N GLN A 135 -7.04 4.22 19.46
CA GLN A 135 -5.74 4.64 19.99
C GLN A 135 -4.60 4.16 19.09
N GLY A 136 -3.50 4.93 18.98
CA GLY A 136 -2.39 4.50 18.15
C GLY A 136 -1.11 5.30 18.34
N VAL A 137 -0.01 4.71 17.93
CA VAL A 137 1.31 5.35 17.78
C VAL A 137 1.70 5.33 16.32
N MET A 138 2.00 6.50 15.76
CA MET A 138 2.38 6.64 14.36
C MET A 138 3.88 6.89 14.26
N PHE A 139 4.52 6.20 13.30
CA PHE A 139 5.90 6.42 12.91
C PHE A 139 5.95 6.93 11.49
N GLY A 140 6.73 7.97 11.25
CA GLY A 140 6.99 8.50 9.92
C GLY A 140 8.47 8.40 9.58
N TYR A 141 8.75 8.01 8.34
CA TYR A 141 10.10 7.97 7.79
C TYR A 141 10.12 8.58 6.39
N ALA A 142 11.12 9.37 6.10
CA ALA A 142 11.37 9.91 4.78
C ALA A 142 12.88 9.99 4.53
N THR A 143 13.30 9.78 3.29
CA THR A 143 14.69 9.85 2.85
C THR A 143 14.75 10.61 1.52
N ASP A 144 15.89 11.15 1.20
CA ASP A 144 16.18 11.84 -0.06
C ASP A 144 16.76 10.93 -1.15
N GLU A 145 16.67 9.62 -0.96
CA GLU A 145 17.09 8.62 -1.95
C GLU A 145 16.30 8.70 -3.26
N THR A 146 15.07 9.19 -3.19
CA THR A 146 14.19 9.37 -4.35
C THR A 146 13.49 10.74 -4.28
N ASP A 147 13.08 11.25 -5.42
CA ASP A 147 12.36 12.54 -5.52
C ASP A 147 11.03 12.56 -4.77
N VAL A 148 10.43 11.39 -4.52
CA VAL A 148 9.20 11.23 -3.77
C VAL A 148 9.43 11.06 -2.26
N LEU A 149 10.69 11.15 -1.81
CA LEU A 149 11.10 11.02 -0.41
C LEU A 149 10.84 9.64 0.20
N MET A 150 10.81 8.62 -0.64
CA MET A 150 10.66 7.21 -0.24
C MET A 150 12.00 6.47 -0.33
N PRO A 151 12.24 5.44 0.50
CA PRO A 151 13.40 4.57 0.36
C PRO A 151 13.43 3.90 -1.02
N LEU A 152 14.61 3.83 -1.63
CA LEU A 152 14.79 3.31 -2.98
C LEU A 152 14.26 1.88 -3.19
N PRO A 153 14.48 0.89 -2.28
CA PRO A 153 14.01 -0.47 -2.50
C PRO A 153 12.49 -0.58 -2.65
N ILE A 154 11.73 0.10 -1.77
CA ILE A 154 10.26 0.06 -1.83
C ILE A 154 9.72 0.86 -3.01
N TYR A 155 10.36 1.97 -3.36
CA TYR A 155 9.97 2.75 -4.53
C TYR A 155 10.13 1.95 -5.82
N LEU A 156 11.27 1.27 -6.00
CA LEU A 156 11.50 0.39 -7.14
C LEU A 156 10.52 -0.79 -7.16
N ALA A 157 10.27 -1.43 -6.01
CA ALA A 157 9.31 -2.52 -5.94
C ALA A 157 7.91 -2.05 -6.39
N HIS A 158 7.47 -0.87 -5.97
CA HIS A 158 6.20 -0.30 -6.42
C HIS A 158 6.18 0.01 -7.92
N ARG A 159 7.26 0.60 -8.47
CA ARG A 159 7.36 0.91 -9.89
C ARG A 159 7.31 -0.36 -10.74
N LEU A 160 8.01 -1.42 -10.33
CA LEU A 160 7.99 -2.72 -11.00
C LEU A 160 6.59 -3.37 -10.95
N ALA A 161 5.90 -3.35 -9.82
CA ALA A 161 4.56 -3.89 -9.70
C ALA A 161 3.55 -3.11 -10.56
N PHE A 162 3.70 -1.80 -10.63
CA PHE A 162 2.89 -0.93 -11.48
C PHE A 162 3.13 -1.23 -12.97
N ARG A 163 4.40 -1.25 -13.41
CA ARG A 163 4.77 -1.57 -14.81
C ARG A 163 4.32 -2.97 -15.21
N LEU A 164 4.45 -3.96 -14.31
CA LEU A 164 3.94 -5.32 -14.54
C LEU A 164 2.42 -5.32 -14.82
N THR A 165 1.66 -4.50 -14.12
CA THR A 165 0.23 -4.33 -14.35
C THR A 165 -0.06 -3.63 -15.69
N GLU A 166 0.72 -2.60 -16.05
CA GLU A 166 0.57 -1.89 -17.33
C GLU A 166 0.79 -2.81 -18.53
N VAL A 167 1.92 -3.54 -18.56
CA VAL A 167 2.25 -4.42 -19.70
C VAL A 167 1.26 -5.60 -19.82
N ARG A 168 0.68 -6.04 -18.71
CA ARG A 168 -0.41 -7.03 -18.72
C ARG A 168 -1.69 -6.45 -19.33
N LYS A 169 -2.12 -5.27 -18.87
CA LYS A 169 -3.38 -4.66 -19.34
C LYS A 169 -3.31 -4.15 -20.78
N SER A 170 -2.16 -3.68 -21.21
CA SER A 170 -1.93 -3.27 -22.61
C SER A 170 -1.79 -4.46 -23.56
N GLY A 171 -1.51 -5.67 -23.05
CA GLY A 171 -1.19 -6.84 -23.85
C GLY A 171 0.24 -6.81 -24.44
N GLU A 172 1.09 -5.90 -24.02
CA GLU A 172 2.50 -5.78 -24.43
C GLU A 172 3.28 -7.06 -24.08
N VAL A 173 2.99 -7.65 -22.92
CA VAL A 173 3.46 -8.98 -22.55
C VAL A 173 2.25 -9.91 -22.43
N PRO A 174 1.97 -10.73 -23.46
CA PRO A 174 0.87 -11.69 -23.43
C PRO A 174 1.10 -12.75 -22.34
N HIS A 175 0.05 -13.52 -22.03
CA HIS A 175 0.07 -14.60 -21.04
C HIS A 175 0.24 -14.17 -19.58
N LEU A 176 0.37 -12.86 -19.25
CA LEU A 176 0.36 -12.41 -17.88
C LEU A 176 -1.05 -12.42 -17.29
N ARG A 177 -1.17 -12.86 -16.04
CA ARG A 177 -2.40 -12.87 -15.25
C ARG A 177 -2.33 -11.87 -14.10
N PRO A 178 -3.46 -11.58 -13.41
CA PRO A 178 -3.52 -10.44 -12.49
C PRO A 178 -2.62 -10.50 -11.26
N ASP A 179 -2.42 -11.69 -10.68
CA ASP A 179 -1.64 -11.82 -9.42
C ASP A 179 -0.15 -11.70 -9.68
N GLY A 180 0.52 -10.93 -8.85
CA GLY A 180 1.96 -10.76 -8.95
C GLY A 180 2.57 -10.07 -7.74
N LYS A 181 3.88 -10.31 -7.59
CA LYS A 181 4.70 -9.79 -6.51
C LYS A 181 6.07 -9.41 -7.04
N THR A 182 6.57 -8.28 -6.59
CA THR A 182 7.91 -7.80 -6.93
C THR A 182 8.71 -7.58 -5.67
N GLN A 183 10.00 -7.92 -5.70
CA GLN A 183 10.93 -7.66 -4.62
C GLN A 183 12.23 -7.11 -5.19
N VAL A 184 12.77 -6.10 -4.56
CA VAL A 184 14.06 -5.49 -4.93
C VAL A 184 14.97 -5.50 -3.71
N THR A 185 16.22 -5.90 -3.93
CA THR A 185 17.30 -5.81 -2.94
C THR A 185 18.36 -4.85 -3.45
N ILE A 186 18.66 -3.85 -2.63
CA ILE A 186 19.69 -2.84 -2.91
C ILE A 186 20.85 -3.01 -1.93
N GLU A 187 22.07 -2.94 -2.46
CA GLU A 187 23.30 -2.87 -1.67
C GLU A 187 23.62 -1.42 -1.34
N TYR A 188 23.92 -1.16 -0.08
CA TYR A 188 24.28 0.15 0.47
C TYR A 188 25.71 0.17 0.98
N ASP A 189 26.33 1.34 0.91
CA ASP A 189 27.62 1.60 1.54
C ASP A 189 27.50 1.85 3.06
N GLU A 190 28.63 2.08 3.70
CA GLU A 190 28.73 2.40 5.13
C GLU A 190 28.03 3.73 5.53
N ASN A 191 27.77 4.61 4.56
CA ASN A 191 27.08 5.90 4.74
C ASN A 191 25.59 5.80 4.39
N ASP A 192 25.07 4.58 4.22
CA ASP A 192 23.70 4.31 3.80
C ASP A 192 23.35 4.92 2.42
N LYS A 193 24.30 4.97 1.50
CA LYS A 193 24.04 5.35 0.10
C LYS A 193 23.84 4.11 -0.75
N PRO A 194 22.84 4.08 -1.63
CA PRO A 194 22.64 2.97 -2.54
C PRO A 194 23.80 2.86 -3.53
N LEU A 195 24.37 1.66 -3.69
CA LEU A 195 25.50 1.38 -4.57
C LEU A 195 25.05 0.67 -5.84
N ARG A 196 24.29 -0.41 -5.69
CA ARG A 196 23.82 -1.20 -6.82
C ARG A 196 22.54 -1.97 -6.49
N VAL A 197 21.84 -2.34 -7.53
CA VAL A 197 20.78 -3.34 -7.45
C VAL A 197 21.45 -4.72 -7.30
N ASP A 198 21.14 -5.43 -6.23
CA ASP A 198 21.68 -6.78 -6.00
C ASP A 198 20.77 -7.84 -6.61
N THR A 199 19.48 -7.78 -6.31
CA THR A 199 18.51 -8.79 -6.76
C THR A 199 17.18 -8.14 -7.11
N VAL A 200 16.60 -8.57 -8.22
CA VAL A 200 15.20 -8.31 -8.60
C VAL A 200 14.48 -9.63 -8.71
N LEU A 201 13.41 -9.81 -7.91
CA LEU A 201 12.55 -10.98 -7.95
C LEU A 201 11.15 -10.57 -8.38
N ILE A 202 10.61 -11.24 -9.37
CA ILE A 202 9.22 -11.12 -9.80
C ILE A 202 8.56 -12.50 -9.74
N SER A 203 7.50 -12.60 -8.96
CA SER A 203 6.57 -13.73 -9.02
C SER A 203 5.30 -13.25 -9.68
N THR A 204 4.94 -13.79 -10.81
CA THR A 204 3.74 -13.37 -11.56
C THR A 204 2.96 -14.58 -12.05
N GLN A 205 1.67 -14.48 -11.91
CA GLN A 205 0.73 -15.46 -12.46
C GLN A 205 0.75 -15.39 -13.99
N HIS A 206 0.69 -16.53 -14.64
CA HIS A 206 0.79 -16.64 -16.10
C HIS A 206 -0.06 -17.78 -16.66
N ASP A 207 -0.29 -17.76 -17.97
CA ASP A 207 -0.92 -18.86 -18.69
C ASP A 207 -0.02 -20.10 -18.72
N PRO A 208 -0.59 -21.32 -18.83
CA PRO A 208 0.18 -22.54 -18.86
C PRO A 208 1.16 -22.64 -20.04
N GLU A 209 0.88 -21.92 -21.13
CA GLU A 209 1.69 -21.90 -22.35
C GLU A 209 3.00 -21.10 -22.19
N ALA A 210 3.09 -20.20 -21.22
CA ALA A 210 4.29 -19.39 -21.01
C ALA A 210 5.37 -20.19 -20.27
N SER A 211 6.50 -20.44 -20.93
CA SER A 211 7.66 -21.02 -20.24
C SER A 211 8.33 -20.00 -19.32
N ARG A 212 9.00 -20.49 -18.28
CA ARG A 212 9.68 -19.60 -17.32
C ARG A 212 10.82 -18.81 -17.99
N GLU A 213 11.52 -19.41 -18.92
CA GLU A 213 12.63 -18.80 -19.67
C GLU A 213 12.11 -17.65 -20.55
N TRP A 214 11.01 -17.91 -21.28
CA TRP A 214 10.35 -16.88 -22.08
C TRP A 214 9.86 -15.73 -21.19
N LEU A 215 9.18 -16.07 -20.10
CA LEU A 215 8.66 -15.08 -19.15
C LEU A 215 9.79 -14.23 -18.55
N ALA A 216 10.93 -14.84 -18.19
CA ALA A 216 12.08 -14.12 -17.66
C ALA A 216 12.67 -13.13 -18.68
N ALA A 217 12.73 -13.49 -19.95
CA ALA A 217 13.20 -12.61 -21.03
C ALA A 217 12.22 -11.43 -21.24
N GLN A 218 10.91 -11.70 -21.31
CA GLN A 218 9.90 -10.66 -21.49
C GLN A 218 9.85 -9.69 -20.31
N LEU A 219 9.91 -10.20 -19.08
CA LEU A 219 9.92 -9.36 -17.89
C LEU A 219 11.19 -8.53 -17.78
N LYS A 220 12.33 -9.03 -18.24
CA LYS A 220 13.58 -8.24 -18.30
C LYS A 220 13.41 -7.07 -19.25
N GLU A 221 13.01 -7.33 -20.48
CA GLU A 221 12.92 -6.37 -21.58
C GLU A 221 11.83 -5.30 -21.35
N HIS A 222 10.64 -5.72 -20.89
CA HIS A 222 9.47 -4.83 -20.86
C HIS A 222 9.15 -4.26 -19.47
N VAL A 223 9.71 -4.84 -18.40
CA VAL A 223 9.38 -4.44 -17.02
C VAL A 223 10.61 -4.00 -16.24
N ILE A 224 11.65 -4.85 -16.16
CA ILE A 224 12.74 -4.60 -15.22
C ILE A 224 13.67 -3.51 -15.76
N ASP A 225 14.29 -3.72 -16.92
CA ASP A 225 15.27 -2.79 -17.48
C ASP A 225 14.66 -1.39 -17.67
N PRO A 226 13.45 -1.21 -18.26
CA PRO A 226 12.86 0.12 -18.41
C PRO A 226 12.62 0.85 -17.09
N VAL A 227 12.22 0.12 -16.02
CA VAL A 227 12.00 0.74 -14.71
C VAL A 227 13.31 1.09 -14.02
N LEU A 228 14.32 0.22 -14.11
CA LEU A 228 15.63 0.51 -13.52
C LEU A 228 16.28 1.71 -14.20
N ASP A 229 16.26 1.77 -15.52
CA ASP A 229 16.81 2.89 -16.31
C ASP A 229 16.09 4.21 -15.98
N GLU A 230 14.74 4.19 -15.91
CA GLU A 230 13.93 5.38 -15.58
C GLU A 230 14.24 5.94 -14.18
N VAL A 231 14.38 5.03 -13.19
CA VAL A 231 14.47 5.43 -11.78
C VAL A 231 15.90 5.71 -11.34
N LEU A 232 16.87 4.94 -11.82
CA LEU A 232 18.23 4.96 -11.30
C LEU A 232 19.17 5.82 -12.16
N GLY A 233 18.93 5.88 -13.48
CA GLY A 233 19.86 6.55 -14.40
C GLY A 233 21.29 6.04 -14.21
N ASP A 234 22.25 6.96 -14.24
CA ASP A 234 23.68 6.65 -14.04
C ASP A 234 24.10 6.59 -12.55
N GLY A 235 23.15 6.81 -11.63
CA GLY A 235 23.47 7.03 -10.21
C GLY A 235 23.72 5.77 -9.40
N VAL A 236 23.11 4.64 -9.76
CA VAL A 236 23.16 3.34 -9.05
C VAL A 236 23.38 2.25 -10.08
N LYS A 237 24.39 1.38 -9.87
CA LYS A 237 24.66 0.28 -10.79
C LYS A 237 23.50 -0.71 -10.86
N HIS A 238 23.06 -1.06 -12.06
CA HIS A 238 21.95 -1.99 -12.31
C HIS A 238 22.14 -2.86 -13.57
N ASP A 239 23.37 -3.03 -14.03
CA ASP A 239 23.77 -3.85 -15.18
C ASP A 239 24.07 -5.32 -14.80
N ASP A 240 24.39 -5.59 -13.53
CA ASP A 240 24.79 -6.90 -13.02
C ASP A 240 23.96 -7.27 -11.78
N TYR A 241 22.65 -7.36 -11.92
CA TYR A 241 21.75 -7.80 -10.86
C TYR A 241 21.31 -9.25 -11.07
N ARG A 242 21.03 -9.94 -9.98
CA ARG A 242 20.45 -11.29 -10.01
C ARG A 242 18.95 -11.20 -10.31
N GLN A 243 18.55 -11.70 -11.49
CA GLN A 243 17.14 -11.81 -11.83
C GLN A 243 16.55 -13.14 -11.35
N LEU A 244 15.42 -13.13 -10.67
CA LEU A 244 14.64 -14.28 -10.26
C LEU A 244 13.20 -14.14 -10.74
N VAL A 245 12.72 -15.10 -11.54
CA VAL A 245 11.33 -15.14 -12.01
C VAL A 245 10.71 -16.45 -11.60
N ASN A 246 9.58 -16.41 -10.90
CA ASN A 246 8.85 -17.57 -10.42
C ASN A 246 9.78 -18.66 -9.86
N PRO A 247 10.62 -18.36 -8.85
CA PRO A 247 11.68 -19.30 -8.42
C PRO A 247 11.13 -20.62 -7.85
N THR A 248 9.88 -20.65 -7.42
CA THR A 248 9.20 -21.84 -6.91
C THR A 248 8.61 -22.73 -8.02
N GLY A 249 8.69 -22.32 -9.29
CA GLY A 249 8.17 -23.04 -10.44
C GLY A 249 6.99 -22.36 -11.12
N SER A 250 6.06 -23.15 -11.67
CA SER A 250 4.88 -22.64 -12.39
C SER A 250 3.91 -21.89 -11.45
N PHE A 251 3.40 -20.76 -11.91
CA PHE A 251 2.44 -19.94 -11.18
C PHE A 251 1.18 -19.69 -12.03
N VAL A 252 0.49 -20.77 -12.39
CA VAL A 252 -0.75 -20.73 -13.19
C VAL A 252 -1.97 -20.42 -12.32
N LEU A 253 -2.06 -21.01 -11.13
CA LEU A 253 -3.10 -20.70 -10.16
C LEU A 253 -2.61 -19.58 -9.23
N GLY A 254 -3.34 -18.47 -9.19
CA GLY A 254 -3.00 -17.30 -8.40
C GLY A 254 -4.24 -16.59 -7.87
N GLY A 255 -4.03 -15.42 -7.29
CA GLY A 255 -5.09 -14.61 -6.75
C GLY A 255 -5.84 -15.25 -5.58
N PRO A 256 -7.06 -14.82 -5.29
CA PRO A 256 -7.88 -15.37 -4.20
C PRO A 256 -8.16 -16.86 -4.33
N ALA A 257 -8.03 -17.44 -5.51
CA ALA A 257 -8.22 -18.88 -5.74
C ALA A 257 -7.07 -19.76 -5.23
N ALA A 258 -5.84 -19.24 -5.21
CA ALA A 258 -4.66 -20.02 -4.81
C ALA A 258 -4.47 -20.10 -3.29
N ARG A 259 -5.19 -19.31 -2.51
CA ARG A 259 -5.11 -19.38 -1.04
C ARG A 259 -5.86 -20.61 -0.53
N SER A 260 -5.12 -21.65 -0.22
CA SER A 260 -5.64 -22.69 0.66
C SER A 260 -5.91 -22.06 2.04
N SER A 261 -6.99 -22.46 2.68
CA SER A 261 -7.45 -22.00 4.00
C SER A 261 -6.41 -22.16 5.14
N SER A 262 -5.25 -22.68 4.89
CA SER A 262 -4.17 -22.91 5.84
C SER A 262 -3.14 -21.77 5.94
N THR A 263 -3.13 -20.80 5.03
CA THR A 263 -2.22 -19.65 5.13
C THR A 263 -2.93 -18.46 5.78
N ARG A 264 -3.12 -18.52 7.09
CA ARG A 264 -3.24 -17.30 7.89
C ARG A 264 -1.88 -16.59 7.84
N THR A 265 -1.71 -15.67 6.92
CA THR A 265 -0.82 -14.57 7.18
C THR A 265 -1.62 -13.61 8.05
N ALA A 266 -1.66 -13.90 9.34
CA ALA A 266 -1.98 -12.87 10.32
C ALA A 266 -0.89 -11.82 10.12
N ALA A 267 -1.20 -10.73 9.41
CA ALA A 267 -0.42 -9.52 9.57
C ALA A 267 -0.36 -9.24 11.08
N PRO A 268 0.80 -8.86 11.63
CA PRO A 268 0.87 -8.51 13.03
C PRO A 268 -0.28 -7.53 13.33
N PRO A 269 -0.97 -7.67 14.47
CA PRO A 269 -2.14 -6.85 14.81
C PRO A 269 -1.88 -5.33 14.73
N THR A 270 -0.61 -4.91 14.78
CA THR A 270 -0.16 -3.53 14.58
C THR A 270 -0.38 -2.98 13.17
N MET A 271 -0.40 -3.82 12.11
CA MET A 271 -0.64 -3.34 10.75
C MET A 271 -2.14 -3.29 10.38
N ALA A 272 -2.94 -4.21 10.90
CA ALA A 272 -4.39 -4.19 10.69
C ALA A 272 -5.03 -2.97 11.40
N ALA A 273 -4.61 -2.66 12.62
CA ALA A 273 -5.08 -1.48 13.35
C ALA A 273 -4.67 -0.16 12.66
N ALA A 274 -3.47 -0.08 12.08
CA ALA A 274 -3.02 1.09 11.34
C ALA A 274 -3.80 1.30 10.04
N ARG A 275 -4.21 0.22 9.36
CA ARG A 275 -5.04 0.29 8.15
C ARG A 275 -6.47 0.71 8.46
N SER A 276 -7.07 0.18 9.52
CA SER A 276 -8.41 0.56 9.98
C SER A 276 -8.45 2.03 10.41
N ALA A 277 -7.46 2.50 11.16
CA ALA A 277 -7.36 3.90 11.57
C ALA A 277 -7.17 4.87 10.38
N ALA A 278 -6.50 4.43 9.30
CA ALA A 278 -6.35 5.23 8.08
C ALA A 278 -7.65 5.35 7.28
N ARG A 279 -8.54 4.36 7.35
CA ARG A 279 -9.84 4.35 6.66
C ARG A 279 -10.92 5.16 7.37
N THR A 280 -10.81 5.39 8.67
CA THR A 280 -11.76 6.23 9.44
C THR A 280 -11.46 7.73 9.34
N ARG A 281 -10.45 8.14 8.57
CA ARG A 281 -10.24 9.57 8.28
C ARG A 281 -11.18 10.00 7.17
N PRO A 282 -12.06 11.01 7.41
CA PRO A 282 -12.68 11.71 6.30
C PRO A 282 -11.53 12.23 5.41
N ARG A 283 -11.53 11.87 4.14
CA ARG A 283 -10.70 12.54 3.15
C ARG A 283 -11.11 14.02 3.17
N SER A 284 -10.38 14.83 3.93
CA SER A 284 -10.44 16.27 3.67
C SER A 284 -10.05 16.40 2.20
N THR A 285 -10.88 17.11 1.44
CA THR A 285 -10.65 17.47 0.05
C THR A 285 -9.38 18.31 -0.07
N VAL A 286 -8.24 17.67 0.10
CA VAL A 286 -6.93 18.27 -0.15
C VAL A 286 -6.58 17.81 -1.57
N PRO A 287 -6.49 18.76 -2.52
CA PRO A 287 -6.07 18.41 -3.87
C PRO A 287 -4.68 17.76 -3.83
N PRO A 288 -4.36 16.84 -4.77
CA PRO A 288 -3.18 15.95 -4.71
C PRO A 288 -1.81 16.67 -4.78
N ARG A 289 -1.74 17.96 -4.53
CA ARG A 289 -0.51 18.78 -4.62
C ARG A 289 -0.16 19.59 -3.38
N THR A 290 -0.86 19.50 -2.28
CA THR A 290 -0.45 20.21 -1.05
C THR A 290 0.30 19.26 -0.13
N ARG A 291 1.60 19.45 -0.05
CA ARG A 291 2.45 18.90 1.00
C ARG A 291 1.86 19.27 2.37
N PRO A 292 1.89 18.40 3.38
CA PRO A 292 1.48 18.76 4.73
C PRO A 292 2.21 20.05 5.15
N ALA A 293 1.47 21.06 5.56
CA ALA A 293 2.04 22.32 6.04
C ALA A 293 2.89 22.02 7.28
N GLY A 294 4.20 22.03 7.11
CA GLY A 294 5.20 21.69 8.14
C GLY A 294 6.45 21.03 7.62
N TRP A 295 6.40 20.44 6.42
CA TRP A 295 7.58 19.86 5.77
C TRP A 295 8.26 20.95 4.94
N ARG A 296 9.12 21.73 5.56
CA ARG A 296 10.01 22.61 4.81
C ARG A 296 11.18 21.77 4.32
N ARG A 297 11.46 21.82 3.01
CA ARG A 297 12.75 21.43 2.45
C ARG A 297 13.80 22.33 3.11
N THR A 298 14.50 21.83 4.10
CA THR A 298 15.78 22.42 4.46
C THR A 298 16.76 21.89 3.42
N SER A 299 17.08 22.71 2.44
CA SER A 299 18.20 22.50 1.55
C SER A 299 19.48 22.56 2.38
N SER A 300 19.89 21.42 2.91
CA SER A 300 21.20 21.25 3.50
C SER A 300 22.02 20.39 2.54
N PRO A 301 23.24 20.80 2.17
CA PRO A 301 24.10 20.04 1.26
C PRO A 301 24.71 18.77 1.89
N ARG A 302 24.20 18.30 3.00
CA ARG A 302 24.70 17.09 3.67
C ARG A 302 23.51 16.32 4.22
N GLY A 303 23.31 15.12 3.70
CA GLY A 303 22.22 14.18 3.97
C GLY A 303 21.74 14.12 5.41
N TRP A 304 20.53 14.65 5.64
CA TRP A 304 19.84 14.56 6.92
C TRP A 304 18.70 13.57 6.83
N ARG A 305 18.74 12.58 7.70
CA ARG A 305 17.60 11.68 7.90
C ARG A 305 16.75 12.25 9.04
N THR A 306 15.49 12.52 8.77
CA THR A 306 14.55 12.94 9.80
C THR A 306 13.63 11.76 10.12
N VAL A 307 13.78 11.21 11.31
CA VAL A 307 12.81 10.26 11.87
C VAL A 307 11.86 11.05 12.75
N SER A 308 10.59 11.09 12.39
CA SER A 308 9.55 11.72 13.20
C SER A 308 8.71 10.64 13.87
N SER A 309 8.70 10.61 15.20
CA SER A 309 7.79 9.77 15.97
C SER A 309 6.72 10.64 16.63
N CYS A 310 5.46 10.36 16.35
CA CYS A 310 4.33 10.92 17.09
C CYS A 310 3.86 9.89 18.10
N ARG A 311 4.01 10.20 19.39
CA ARG A 311 3.38 9.43 20.47
C ARG A 311 2.12 10.16 20.91
N SER A 312 0.98 9.52 20.77
CA SER A 312 -0.26 9.97 21.41
C SER A 312 -0.42 9.22 22.72
N PRO A 313 -0.54 9.91 23.87
CA PRO A 313 -0.79 9.22 25.13
C PRO A 313 -2.21 8.66 25.14
N THR A 314 -2.34 7.47 25.69
CA THR A 314 -3.57 6.70 25.91
C THR A 314 -4.53 7.41 26.85
N ARG A 315 -5.17 8.47 26.40
CA ARG A 315 -6.40 9.02 27.01
C ARG A 315 -7.27 9.55 25.89
N LEU A 316 -8.50 9.14 25.88
CA LEU A 316 -9.60 9.78 25.16
C LEU A 316 -9.62 11.28 25.52
N ALA A 317 -9.18 12.08 24.59
CA ALA A 317 -9.08 13.54 24.56
C ALA A 317 -7.65 14.06 24.63
N TRP A 318 -7.33 14.82 23.60
CA TRP A 318 -6.26 15.80 23.36
C TRP A 318 -5.28 15.43 22.25
N PRO A 319 -5.24 16.23 21.19
CA PRO A 319 -4.15 16.23 20.22
C PRO A 319 -2.94 16.92 20.85
N ASN A 320 -2.07 16.18 21.50
CA ASN A 320 -0.85 16.78 22.01
C ASN A 320 0.31 16.62 21.04
N ARG A 321 0.73 17.75 20.55
CA ARG A 321 2.02 18.14 19.95
C ARG A 321 2.93 17.00 19.53
N CYS A 322 3.07 16.82 18.22
CA CYS A 322 4.20 16.14 17.63
C CYS A 322 5.50 16.78 18.12
N ARG A 323 6.31 16.04 18.89
CA ARG A 323 7.70 16.41 19.14
C ARG A 323 8.55 15.79 18.03
N SER A 324 9.12 16.62 17.18
CA SER A 324 10.19 16.19 16.28
C SER A 324 11.49 16.09 17.10
N THR A 325 12.03 14.90 17.22
CA THR A 325 13.41 14.73 17.72
C THR A 325 14.30 14.54 16.50
N SER A 326 15.06 15.56 16.14
CA SER A 326 16.16 15.43 15.19
C SER A 326 17.37 14.92 15.97
N ARG A 327 17.84 13.70 15.70
CA ARG A 327 19.18 13.28 16.15
C ARG A 327 20.19 13.78 15.12
N ARG A 328 21.03 14.72 15.55
CA ARG A 328 22.27 15.03 14.83
C ARG A 328 23.24 13.89 15.10
N SER A 329 23.68 13.18 14.07
CA SER A 329 24.93 12.44 14.17
C SER A 329 26.06 13.47 14.21
N ALA A 330 26.78 13.54 15.32
CA ALA A 330 27.97 14.36 15.42
C ALA A 330 29.03 13.85 14.43
N PRO A 331 29.75 14.76 13.75
CA PRO A 331 30.88 14.34 12.93
C PRO A 331 31.92 13.72 13.86
N LYS A 332 32.38 12.50 13.57
CA LYS A 332 33.57 11.96 14.17
C LYS A 332 34.74 12.90 13.80
N SER A 333 35.28 13.57 14.81
CA SER A 333 36.53 14.29 14.69
C SER A 333 37.63 13.32 14.27
N ALA A 334 38.44 13.78 13.34
CA ALA A 334 39.66 13.13 12.87
C ALA A 334 40.65 12.84 14.00
#